data_28a48ef509d2ad16c3e1ad6800d9854f
#
_entry.id   28a48ef509d2ad16c3e1ad6800d9854f
#
_cell.length_a   1.000
_cell.length_b   1.000
_cell.length_c   1.000
_cell.angle_alpha   90.00
_cell.angle_beta   90.00
_cell.angle_gamma   90.00
#
_symmetry.space_group_name_H-M   'P 1'
#
loop_
_entity.id
_entity.type
_entity.pdbx_description
1 polymer ?
#
loop_
_entity_poly.entity_id
_entity_poly.type
_entity_poly.pdbx_seq_one_letter_code
_entity_poly.pdbx_strand_id
1 'polypeptide(L)'
;MRLSEKTIELNFCAQSSAFLNQRLIWFGLTQKQEAKAGFDACTRVNGRLMIFQFKASNMNIRGGRRFNAPHNQMQNLINRVRHFQRSVFYVFPLIGTTYELEYNNGDILSNTWLLDVATIPPLPLPTTRRGTPRSKGIHYIDVIPPKAIIHSEPVEVNLINAAEFLSQGAPGVDGIQNLFVREDHDFEEYHLIFRKNTCGAILLPRFGW
;
A
#
# COMPACT_ATOMS: atom_id res chain seq x y z
N MET A 1 13.19 3.76 19.50
CA MET A 1 11.80 4.24 19.32
C MET A 1 11.11 3.40 18.25
N ARG A 2 9.78 3.20 18.33
CA ARG A 2 9.01 2.47 17.32
C ARG A 2 8.77 3.37 16.09
N LEU A 3 8.87 2.81 14.88
CA LEU A 3 8.58 3.54 13.66
C LEU A 3 7.07 3.70 13.45
N SER A 4 6.63 4.89 13.06
CA SER A 4 5.25 5.15 12.65
C SER A 4 5.02 4.77 11.18
N GLU A 5 3.77 4.56 10.77
CA GLU A 5 3.42 4.38 9.35
C GLU A 5 3.92 5.55 8.50
N LYS A 6 3.80 6.78 9.01
CA LYS A 6 4.29 7.98 8.31
C LYS A 6 5.81 8.04 8.16
N THR A 7 6.56 7.59 9.17
CA THR A 7 8.02 7.48 9.06
C THR A 7 8.43 6.47 7.98
N ILE A 8 7.73 5.33 7.94
CA ILE A 8 7.94 4.29 6.95
C ILE A 8 7.64 4.81 5.54
N GLU A 9 6.48 5.44 5.36
CA GLU A 9 6.03 6.05 4.10
C GLU A 9 7.08 7.03 3.55
N LEU A 10 7.51 8.01 4.37
CA LEU A 10 8.47 9.04 3.94
C LEU A 10 9.80 8.43 3.48
N ASN A 11 10.34 7.47 4.23
CA ASN A 11 11.61 6.83 3.88
C ASN A 11 11.47 5.90 2.67
N PHE A 12 10.37 5.14 2.57
CA PHE A 12 10.08 4.30 1.41
C PHE A 12 9.98 5.13 0.13
N CYS A 13 9.24 6.23 0.17
CA CYS A 13 9.07 7.13 -0.99
C CYS A 13 10.41 7.74 -1.42
N ALA A 14 11.20 8.24 -0.47
CA ALA A 14 12.51 8.82 -0.74
C ALA A 14 13.47 7.79 -1.34
N GLN A 15 13.57 6.61 -0.73
CA GLN A 15 14.46 5.55 -1.19
C GLN A 15 14.03 4.96 -2.54
N SER A 16 12.72 4.82 -2.79
CA SER A 16 12.22 4.38 -4.09
C SER A 16 12.63 5.33 -5.22
N SER A 17 12.56 6.64 -4.98
CA SER A 17 13.00 7.65 -5.96
C SER A 17 14.51 7.57 -6.22
N ALA A 18 15.30 7.42 -5.15
CA ALA A 18 16.76 7.27 -5.25
C ALA A 18 17.15 5.96 -5.95
N PHE A 19 16.51 4.85 -5.57
CA PHE A 19 16.78 3.52 -6.13
C PHE A 19 16.51 3.45 -7.64
N LEU A 20 15.41 4.05 -8.09
CA LEU A 20 15.06 4.10 -9.51
C LEU A 20 15.86 5.15 -10.29
N ASN A 21 16.65 5.97 -9.61
CA ASN A 21 17.29 7.15 -10.18
C ASN A 21 16.32 8.00 -11.01
N GLN A 22 15.10 8.16 -10.53
CA GLN A 22 14.01 8.89 -11.16
C GLN A 22 13.43 9.92 -10.20
N ARG A 23 13.06 11.06 -10.74
CA ARG A 23 12.33 12.08 -9.99
C ARG A 23 10.84 11.69 -9.94
N LEU A 24 10.49 10.87 -8.97
CA LEU A 24 9.10 10.48 -8.75
C LEU A 24 8.33 11.60 -8.05
N ILE A 25 7.10 11.82 -8.47
CA ILE A 25 6.15 12.67 -7.76
C ILE A 25 5.27 11.74 -6.93
N TRP A 26 5.31 11.94 -5.61
CA TRP A 26 4.51 11.20 -4.66
C TRP A 26 3.30 12.02 -4.23
N PHE A 27 2.14 11.41 -4.27
CA PHE A 27 0.89 12.01 -3.80
C PHE A 27 0.48 11.29 -2.52
N GLY A 28 0.53 12.02 -1.40
CA GLY A 28 -0.05 11.60 -0.13
C GLY A 28 -1.47 12.09 -0.02
N LEU A 29 -2.32 11.32 0.64
CA LEU A 29 -3.70 11.69 0.90
C LEU A 29 -3.83 12.37 2.26
N THR A 30 -4.85 13.20 2.43
CA THR A 30 -5.27 13.67 3.75
C THR A 30 -5.97 12.54 4.50
N GLN A 31 -6.01 12.57 5.82
CA GLN A 31 -6.67 11.53 6.64
C GLN A 31 -8.11 11.26 6.21
N LYS A 32 -8.87 12.30 5.81
CA LYS A 32 -10.24 12.17 5.31
C LYS A 32 -10.28 11.41 3.98
N GLN A 33 -9.32 11.68 3.09
CA GLN A 33 -9.18 11.00 1.81
C GLN A 33 -8.70 9.56 1.99
N GLU A 34 -7.73 9.31 2.88
CA GLU A 34 -7.24 7.97 3.23
C GLU A 34 -8.39 7.09 3.74
N ALA A 35 -9.24 7.63 4.63
CA ALA A 35 -10.39 6.89 5.16
C ALA A 35 -11.38 6.46 4.06
N LYS A 36 -11.55 7.25 3.01
CA LYS A 36 -12.41 6.91 1.87
C LYS A 36 -11.71 6.04 0.83
N ALA A 37 -10.45 6.37 0.50
CA ALA A 37 -9.70 5.71 -0.55
C ALA A 37 -9.13 4.35 -0.10
N GLY A 38 -8.77 4.23 1.17
CA GLY A 38 -8.19 3.03 1.76
C GLY A 38 -6.69 2.88 1.52
N PHE A 39 -5.98 3.91 1.05
CA PHE A 39 -4.52 3.90 0.84
C PHE A 39 -3.88 5.22 1.24
N ASP A 40 -2.55 5.23 1.43
CA ASP A 40 -1.80 6.36 2.00
C ASP A 40 -1.12 7.20 0.92
N ALA A 41 -0.44 6.57 -0.02
CA ALA A 41 0.31 7.28 -1.06
C ALA A 41 0.22 6.59 -2.43
N CYS A 42 0.45 7.36 -3.48
CA CYS A 42 0.60 6.85 -4.83
C CYS A 42 1.64 7.63 -5.63
N THR A 43 2.17 6.97 -6.67
CA THR A 43 3.11 7.55 -7.62
C THR A 43 2.95 6.90 -8.99
N ARG A 44 3.69 7.41 -9.98
CA ARG A 44 3.85 6.75 -11.28
C ARG A 44 5.29 6.30 -11.48
N VAL A 45 5.44 5.05 -11.86
CA VAL A 45 6.72 4.47 -12.27
C VAL A 45 6.57 3.97 -13.71
N ASN A 46 7.39 4.47 -14.62
CA ASN A 46 7.34 4.09 -16.05
C ASN A 46 5.93 4.20 -16.68
N GLY A 47 5.19 5.26 -16.32
CA GLY A 47 3.83 5.48 -16.80
C GLY A 47 2.74 4.71 -16.07
N ARG A 48 3.08 3.82 -15.13
CA ARG A 48 2.14 2.97 -14.38
C ARG A 48 1.84 3.56 -13.03
N LEU A 49 0.56 3.58 -12.66
CA LEU A 49 0.13 4.03 -11.34
C LEU A 49 0.41 2.93 -10.30
N MET A 50 1.10 3.32 -9.26
CA MET A 50 1.42 2.49 -8.10
C MET A 50 0.78 3.11 -6.86
N ILE A 51 0.03 2.32 -6.13
CA ILE A 51 -0.70 2.73 -4.93
C ILE A 51 -0.20 1.90 -3.74
N PHE A 52 0.05 2.57 -2.64
CA PHE A 52 0.64 1.95 -1.46
C PHE A 52 -0.18 2.24 -0.20
N GLN A 53 -0.46 1.19 0.56
CA GLN A 53 -1.02 1.24 1.90
C GLN A 53 0.04 0.77 2.89
N PHE A 54 0.59 1.69 3.64
CA PHE A 54 1.64 1.40 4.62
C PHE A 54 1.07 0.80 5.90
N LYS A 55 1.83 -0.10 6.51
CA LYS A 55 1.52 -0.68 7.81
C LYS A 55 2.75 -0.69 8.71
N ALA A 56 2.58 -0.23 9.95
CA ALA A 56 3.59 -0.41 10.98
C ALA A 56 3.36 -1.75 11.70
N SER A 57 4.45 -2.48 11.98
CA SER A 57 4.32 -3.78 12.64
C SER A 57 3.88 -3.64 14.09
N ASN A 58 3.02 -4.54 14.55
CA ASN A 58 2.58 -4.57 15.94
C ASN A 58 3.57 -5.30 16.85
N MET A 59 4.14 -6.38 16.35
CA MET A 59 5.03 -7.24 17.13
C MET A 59 5.93 -8.08 16.23
N ASN A 60 7.06 -8.50 16.80
CA ASN A 60 7.91 -9.50 16.20
C ASN A 60 7.31 -10.89 16.40
N ILE A 61 7.46 -11.73 15.39
CA ILE A 61 7.16 -13.17 15.43
C ILE A 61 8.39 -13.94 14.96
N ARG A 62 8.39 -15.25 15.13
CA ARG A 62 9.50 -16.08 14.66
C ARG A 62 9.62 -16.01 13.13
N GLY A 63 10.72 -15.46 12.65
CA GLY A 63 11.01 -15.32 11.21
C GLY A 63 10.35 -14.16 10.51
N GLY A 64 9.66 -13.24 11.24
CA GLY A 64 8.99 -12.11 10.60
C GLY A 64 8.27 -11.17 11.57
N ARG A 65 7.23 -10.55 11.10
CA ARG A 65 6.45 -9.55 11.84
C ARG A 65 4.95 -9.68 11.63
N ARG A 66 4.19 -9.31 12.65
CA ARG A 66 2.73 -9.23 12.60
C ARG A 66 2.27 -7.80 12.36
N PHE A 67 1.29 -7.66 11.49
CA PHE A 67 0.65 -6.40 11.13
C PHE A 67 -0.87 -6.49 11.33
N ASN A 68 -1.51 -5.31 11.42
CA ASN A 68 -2.96 -5.18 11.53
C ASN A 68 -3.52 -4.49 10.28
N ALA A 69 -4.58 -5.05 9.72
CA ALA A 69 -5.35 -4.42 8.65
C ALA A 69 -6.84 -4.38 9.03
N PRO A 70 -7.46 -3.18 9.11
CA PRO A 70 -8.90 -3.07 9.32
C PRO A 70 -9.67 -3.74 8.18
N HIS A 71 -10.70 -4.53 8.53
CA HIS A 71 -11.49 -5.28 7.55
C HIS A 71 -12.07 -4.38 6.45
N ASN A 72 -12.72 -3.29 6.85
CA ASN A 72 -13.35 -2.37 5.89
C ASN A 72 -12.34 -1.75 4.93
N GLN A 73 -11.14 -1.37 5.42
CA GLN A 73 -10.06 -0.84 4.58
C GLN A 73 -9.62 -1.89 3.56
N MET A 74 -9.39 -3.12 4.03
CA MET A 74 -8.95 -4.23 3.18
C MET A 74 -9.99 -4.56 2.13
N GLN A 75 -11.27 -4.70 2.50
CA GLN A 75 -12.35 -4.98 1.56
C GLN A 75 -12.54 -3.87 0.52
N ASN A 76 -12.45 -2.61 0.94
CA ASN A 76 -12.52 -1.47 0.01
C ASN A 76 -11.41 -1.54 -1.04
N LEU A 77 -10.18 -1.86 -0.63
CA LEU A 77 -9.07 -2.03 -1.56
C LEU A 77 -9.27 -3.24 -2.48
N ILE A 78 -9.63 -4.41 -1.94
CA ILE A 78 -9.88 -5.63 -2.72
C ILE A 78 -10.97 -5.39 -3.76
N ASN A 79 -12.08 -4.78 -3.38
CA ASN A 79 -13.20 -4.54 -4.29
C ASN A 79 -12.84 -3.57 -5.42
N ARG A 80 -12.01 -2.57 -5.14
CA ARG A 80 -11.59 -1.57 -6.13
C ARG A 80 -10.58 -2.12 -7.13
N VAL A 81 -9.69 -3.03 -6.70
CA VAL A 81 -8.51 -3.41 -7.49
C VAL A 81 -8.52 -4.84 -8.00
N ARG A 82 -9.62 -5.58 -7.80
CA ARG A 82 -9.75 -6.99 -8.13
C ARG A 82 -9.27 -7.38 -9.54
N HIS A 83 -9.28 -6.43 -10.47
CA HIS A 83 -8.88 -6.65 -11.86
C HIS A 83 -7.54 -5.99 -12.22
N PHE A 84 -6.88 -5.32 -11.26
CA PHE A 84 -5.67 -4.54 -11.49
C PHE A 84 -4.48 -5.07 -10.69
N GLN A 85 -3.99 -6.23 -11.11
CA GLN A 85 -2.80 -6.83 -10.48
C GLN A 85 -1.60 -5.90 -10.55
N ARG A 86 -0.74 -5.99 -9.52
CA ARG A 86 0.53 -5.27 -9.42
C ARG A 86 0.43 -3.74 -9.47
N SER A 87 -0.68 -3.21 -8.97
CA SER A 87 -0.92 -1.77 -8.95
C SER A 87 -1.23 -1.21 -7.57
N VAL A 88 -1.74 -2.03 -6.66
CA VAL A 88 -2.07 -1.64 -5.29
C VAL A 88 -1.45 -2.62 -4.31
N PHE A 89 -0.67 -2.10 -3.38
CA PHE A 89 0.11 -2.90 -2.46
C PHE A 89 -0.12 -2.51 -1.01
N TYR A 90 -0.23 -3.52 -0.13
CA TYR A 90 0.15 -3.34 1.25
C TYR A 90 1.68 -3.37 1.36
N VAL A 91 2.21 -2.46 2.16
CA VAL A 91 3.66 -2.27 2.38
C VAL A 91 3.98 -2.71 3.80
N PHE A 92 4.76 -3.76 3.93
CA PHE A 92 5.12 -4.41 5.19
C PHE A 92 6.64 -4.34 5.44
N PRO A 93 7.13 -3.33 6.18
CA PRO A 93 8.53 -3.28 6.55
C PRO A 93 8.84 -4.28 7.67
N LEU A 94 9.92 -5.03 7.53
CA LEU A 94 10.45 -5.89 8.60
C LEU A 94 11.30 -5.11 9.61
N ILE A 95 11.46 -3.82 9.40
CA ILE A 95 12.05 -2.86 10.32
C ILE A 95 10.93 -2.16 11.08
N GLY A 96 10.94 -2.20 12.40
CA GLY A 96 9.89 -1.61 13.24
C GLY A 96 10.39 -0.60 14.27
N THR A 97 11.71 -0.42 14.42
CA THR A 97 12.33 0.48 15.39
C THR A 97 13.44 1.31 14.76
N THR A 98 13.76 2.45 15.38
CA THR A 98 14.91 3.29 14.97
C THR A 98 16.23 2.52 15.06
N TYR A 99 16.41 1.68 16.08
CA TYR A 99 17.58 0.85 16.23
C TYR A 99 17.76 -0.14 15.06
N GLU A 100 16.69 -0.82 14.66
CA GLU A 100 16.72 -1.72 13.50
C GLU A 100 16.99 -0.98 12.19
N LEU A 101 16.46 0.24 12.07
CA LEU A 101 16.69 1.09 10.89
C LEU A 101 18.18 1.49 10.81
N GLU A 102 18.77 1.90 11.91
CA GLU A 102 20.20 2.23 12.00
C GLU A 102 21.07 1.01 11.74
N TYR A 103 20.73 -0.15 12.33
CA TYR A 103 21.45 -1.41 12.13
C TYR A 103 21.46 -1.84 10.65
N ASN A 104 20.40 -1.55 9.91
CA ASN A 104 20.28 -1.81 8.48
C ASN A 104 20.73 -0.62 7.61
N ASN A 105 21.55 0.29 8.12
CA ASN A 105 22.05 1.46 7.40
C ASN A 105 20.95 2.35 6.77
N GLY A 106 19.81 2.39 7.41
CA GLY A 106 18.65 3.14 6.90
C GLY A 106 17.91 2.48 5.74
N ASP A 107 18.32 1.28 5.28
CA ASP A 107 17.72 0.61 4.13
C ASP A 107 16.34 0.03 4.47
N ILE A 108 15.32 0.80 4.15
CA ILE A 108 13.92 0.38 4.27
C ILE A 108 13.49 -0.50 3.10
N LEU A 109 13.94 -0.21 1.87
CA LEU A 109 13.46 -0.90 0.67
C LEU A 109 13.77 -2.39 0.67
N SER A 110 15.03 -2.76 0.88
CA SER A 110 15.43 -4.17 0.90
C SER A 110 14.80 -4.96 2.05
N ASN A 111 14.37 -4.25 3.11
CA ASN A 111 13.70 -4.81 4.26
C ASN A 111 12.17 -4.67 4.22
N THR A 112 11.60 -4.32 3.08
CA THR A 112 10.16 -4.15 2.91
C THR A 112 9.61 -5.17 1.91
N TRP A 113 8.45 -5.71 2.27
CA TRP A 113 7.73 -6.67 1.44
C TRP A 113 6.38 -6.11 1.02
N LEU A 114 6.02 -6.34 -0.22
CA LEU A 114 4.80 -5.88 -0.86
C LEU A 114 3.82 -7.05 -1.00
N LEU A 115 2.58 -6.84 -0.60
CA LEU A 115 1.47 -7.73 -0.85
C LEU A 115 0.57 -7.09 -1.91
N ASP A 116 0.48 -7.72 -3.07
CA ASP A 116 -0.45 -7.28 -4.11
C ASP A 116 -1.89 -7.52 -3.64
N VAL A 117 -2.65 -6.44 -3.47
CA VAL A 117 -4.03 -6.50 -2.97
C VAL A 117 -4.93 -7.33 -3.89
N ALA A 118 -4.65 -7.36 -5.20
CA ALA A 118 -5.43 -8.14 -6.16
C ALA A 118 -5.28 -9.67 -5.98
N THR A 119 -4.26 -10.11 -5.25
CA THR A 119 -4.06 -11.55 -4.93
C THR A 119 -4.80 -12.00 -3.67
N ILE A 120 -5.34 -11.06 -2.88
CA ILE A 120 -6.08 -11.38 -1.67
C ILE A 120 -7.48 -11.86 -2.05
N PRO A 121 -7.90 -13.07 -1.66
CA PRO A 121 -9.29 -13.50 -1.88
C PRO A 121 -10.26 -12.67 -1.03
N PRO A 122 -11.55 -12.65 -1.36
CA PRO A 122 -12.56 -12.07 -0.48
C PRO A 122 -12.47 -12.70 0.91
N LEU A 123 -12.33 -11.86 1.94
CA LEU A 123 -12.20 -12.32 3.32
C LEU A 123 -13.51 -12.08 4.07
N PRO A 124 -13.97 -13.03 4.88
CA PRO A 124 -15.09 -12.81 5.77
C PRO A 124 -14.74 -11.82 6.88
N LEU A 125 -15.76 -11.22 7.46
CA LEU A 125 -15.59 -10.37 8.63
C LEU A 125 -14.96 -11.19 9.79
N PRO A 126 -13.86 -10.71 10.39
CA PRO A 126 -13.23 -11.42 11.49
C PRO A 126 -14.21 -11.64 12.63
N THR A 127 -14.28 -12.87 13.11
CA THR A 127 -15.16 -13.26 14.20
C THR A 127 -14.43 -13.33 15.55
N THR A 128 -15.18 -13.29 16.63
CA THR A 128 -14.68 -13.64 17.96
C THR A 128 -14.48 -15.16 18.07
N ARG A 129 -13.79 -15.63 19.13
CA ARG A 129 -13.71 -17.07 19.44
C ARG A 129 -15.09 -17.75 19.59
N ARG A 130 -16.15 -16.99 19.86
CA ARG A 130 -17.55 -17.46 19.96
C ARG A 130 -18.32 -17.37 18.64
N GLY A 131 -17.63 -17.05 17.51
CA GLY A 131 -18.27 -16.97 16.20
C GLY A 131 -19.06 -15.68 15.93
N THR A 132 -19.08 -14.71 16.85
CA THR A 132 -19.78 -13.43 16.65
C THR A 132 -18.94 -12.49 15.78
N PRO A 133 -19.49 -11.88 14.71
CA PRO A 133 -18.79 -10.89 13.90
C PRO A 133 -18.36 -9.68 14.75
N ARG A 134 -17.17 -9.19 14.53
CA ARG A 134 -16.69 -7.97 15.19
C ARG A 134 -17.03 -6.77 14.32
N SER A 135 -17.81 -5.82 14.81
CA SER A 135 -18.18 -4.59 14.09
C SER A 135 -16.98 -3.75 13.60
N LYS A 136 -15.83 -3.89 14.26
CA LYS A 136 -14.53 -3.32 13.84
C LYS A 136 -13.53 -4.46 13.71
N GLY A 137 -13.72 -5.33 12.70
CA GLY A 137 -12.85 -6.46 12.48
C GLY A 137 -11.44 -6.00 12.10
N ILE A 138 -10.44 -6.64 12.70
CA ILE A 138 -9.02 -6.46 12.36
C ILE A 138 -8.49 -7.80 11.90
N HIS A 139 -7.92 -7.83 10.69
CA HIS A 139 -7.14 -8.95 10.21
C HIS A 139 -5.72 -8.86 10.76
N TYR A 140 -5.24 -9.94 11.35
CA TYR A 140 -3.83 -10.10 11.69
C TYR A 140 -3.13 -10.74 10.49
N ILE A 141 -2.02 -10.14 10.08
CA ILE A 141 -1.21 -10.58 8.93
C ILE A 141 0.18 -10.88 9.44
N ASP A 142 0.56 -12.15 9.42
CA ASP A 142 1.92 -12.59 9.73
C ASP A 142 2.74 -12.59 8.44
N VAL A 143 3.69 -11.70 8.37
CA VAL A 143 4.63 -11.54 7.25
C VAL A 143 5.89 -12.31 7.58
N ILE A 144 6.07 -13.43 6.91
CA ILE A 144 7.24 -14.33 7.01
C ILE A 144 7.72 -14.59 5.58
N PRO A 145 8.62 -13.75 5.07
CA PRO A 145 9.01 -13.82 3.66
C PRO A 145 9.43 -15.22 3.19
N PRO A 146 9.05 -15.59 1.96
CA PRO A 146 8.39 -14.79 0.92
C PRO A 146 6.85 -14.82 0.96
N LYS A 147 6.26 -15.13 2.12
CA LYS A 147 4.82 -15.33 2.26
C LYS A 147 4.24 -14.49 3.39
N ALA A 148 2.93 -14.26 3.32
CA ALA A 148 2.14 -13.75 4.43
C ALA A 148 0.94 -14.66 4.70
N ILE A 149 0.53 -14.74 5.98
CA ILE A 149 -0.63 -15.50 6.44
C ILE A 149 -1.63 -14.53 7.03
N ILE A 150 -2.84 -14.51 6.48
CA ILE A 150 -3.96 -13.72 6.98
C ILE A 150 -4.79 -14.61 7.91
N HIS A 151 -4.78 -14.33 9.21
CA HIS A 151 -5.30 -15.25 10.23
C HIS A 151 -6.81 -15.33 10.37
N SER A 152 -7.58 -14.42 9.81
CA SER A 152 -9.05 -14.44 9.95
C SER A 152 -9.72 -15.61 9.24
N GLU A 153 -9.17 -15.99 8.12
CA GLU A 153 -9.20 -17.33 7.53
C GLU A 153 -7.76 -17.59 7.12
N PRO A 154 -7.15 -18.72 7.49
CA PRO A 154 -5.75 -18.95 7.22
C PRO A 154 -5.47 -19.01 5.71
N VAL A 155 -5.35 -17.81 5.12
CA VAL A 155 -5.02 -17.61 3.72
C VAL A 155 -3.55 -17.26 3.62
N GLU A 156 -2.83 -18.08 2.86
CA GLU A 156 -1.44 -17.82 2.52
C GLU A 156 -1.38 -17.06 1.19
N VAL A 157 -0.60 -15.96 1.16
CA VAL A 157 -0.38 -15.12 -0.01
C VAL A 157 1.10 -14.88 -0.23
N ASN A 158 1.52 -14.76 -1.49
CA ASN A 158 2.90 -14.48 -1.83
C ASN A 158 3.22 -12.99 -1.67
N LEU A 159 4.44 -12.72 -1.25
CA LEU A 159 5.00 -11.39 -1.13
C LEU A 159 6.09 -11.18 -2.16
N ILE A 160 6.34 -9.92 -2.50
CA ILE A 160 7.42 -9.50 -3.38
C ILE A 160 8.31 -8.54 -2.60
N ASN A 161 9.62 -8.73 -2.63
CA ASN A 161 10.53 -7.75 -2.02
C ASN A 161 10.44 -6.41 -2.76
N ALA A 162 10.40 -5.28 -2.04
CA ALA A 162 10.18 -3.98 -2.65
C ALA A 162 11.33 -3.55 -3.57
N ALA A 163 12.58 -3.79 -3.18
CA ALA A 163 13.73 -3.48 -4.01
C ALA A 163 13.76 -4.33 -5.28
N GLU A 164 13.45 -5.63 -5.17
CA GLU A 164 13.34 -6.53 -6.32
C GLU A 164 12.22 -6.07 -7.28
N PHE A 165 11.03 -5.76 -6.75
CA PHE A 165 9.91 -5.28 -7.55
C PHE A 165 10.26 -4.01 -8.34
N LEU A 166 10.94 -3.06 -7.69
CA LEU A 166 11.36 -1.81 -8.34
C LEU A 166 12.47 -2.06 -9.36
N SER A 167 13.41 -2.98 -9.10
CA SER A 167 14.49 -3.33 -10.04
C SER A 167 13.97 -3.94 -11.35
N GLN A 168 12.82 -4.63 -11.29
CA GLN A 168 12.11 -5.15 -12.45
C GLN A 168 11.33 -4.06 -13.23
N GLY A 169 11.53 -2.78 -12.93
CA GLY A 169 10.80 -1.66 -13.54
C GLY A 169 9.36 -1.53 -13.03
N ALA A 170 9.09 -2.01 -11.82
CA ALA A 170 7.76 -2.00 -11.22
C ALA A 170 6.68 -2.52 -12.21
N PRO A 171 6.78 -3.79 -12.63
CA PRO A 171 5.87 -4.34 -13.63
C PRO A 171 4.42 -4.32 -13.09
N GLY A 172 3.55 -3.63 -13.78
CA GLY A 172 2.13 -3.47 -13.44
C GLY A 172 1.26 -3.51 -14.69
N VAL A 173 -0.04 -3.39 -14.52
CA VAL A 173 -0.98 -3.32 -15.63
C VAL A 173 -1.00 -1.92 -16.20
N ASP A 174 -0.92 -1.78 -17.53
CA ASP A 174 -1.09 -0.51 -18.21
C ASP A 174 -2.53 0.00 -18.01
N GLY A 175 -2.65 1.26 -17.63
CA GLY A 175 -3.91 1.97 -17.82
C GLY A 175 -4.96 1.88 -16.73
N ILE A 176 -4.58 1.98 -15.44
CA ILE A 176 -5.59 2.36 -14.44
C ILE A 176 -5.99 3.81 -14.70
N GLN A 177 -6.90 4.00 -15.64
CA GLN A 177 -7.38 5.33 -16.03
C GLN A 177 -8.40 5.90 -15.04
N ASN A 178 -9.02 5.08 -14.19
CA ASN A 178 -10.23 5.48 -13.46
C ASN A 178 -10.36 4.93 -12.03
N LEU A 179 -9.27 4.76 -11.29
CA LEU A 179 -9.38 4.37 -9.88
C LEU A 179 -10.10 5.43 -9.01
N PHE A 180 -10.21 6.65 -9.53
CA PHE A 180 -10.75 7.81 -8.84
C PHE A 180 -11.97 8.43 -9.49
N VAL A 181 -12.51 7.83 -10.57
CA VAL A 181 -13.69 8.37 -11.25
C VAL A 181 -14.94 7.66 -10.77
N ARG A 182 -15.79 8.44 -10.12
CA ARG A 182 -17.16 8.20 -9.74
C ARG A 182 -17.43 7.42 -8.45
N GLU A 183 -17.67 8.20 -7.43
CA GLU A 183 -18.95 8.25 -6.71
C GLU A 183 -18.83 9.33 -5.64
N ASP A 184 -19.69 10.32 -5.76
CA ASP A 184 -20.01 11.43 -4.88
C ASP A 184 -19.49 12.81 -5.24
N HIS A 185 -20.49 13.68 -5.45
CA HIS A 185 -20.42 15.10 -5.76
C HIS A 185 -19.79 16.00 -4.67
N ASP A 186 -19.13 15.42 -3.66
CA ASP A 186 -18.51 16.14 -2.54
C ASP A 186 -16.97 16.12 -2.56
N PHE A 187 -16.34 15.63 -3.61
CA PHE A 187 -14.93 15.84 -3.85
C PHE A 187 -14.77 17.13 -4.64
N GLU A 188 -14.27 18.17 -4.01
CA GLU A 188 -13.60 19.25 -4.74
C GLU A 188 -12.56 18.59 -5.65
N GLU A 189 -12.76 18.79 -6.94
CA GLU A 189 -12.21 18.08 -8.06
C GLU A 189 -10.67 18.03 -8.04
N TYR A 190 -10.11 16.93 -7.62
CA TYR A 190 -8.77 16.53 -8.06
C TYR A 190 -8.93 15.56 -9.22
N HIS A 191 -9.06 16.09 -10.44
CA HIS A 191 -8.91 15.26 -11.62
C HIS A 191 -7.45 14.90 -11.81
N LEU A 192 -7.07 13.68 -11.43
CA LEU A 192 -5.87 13.05 -11.96
C LEU A 192 -6.12 12.76 -13.45
N ILE A 193 -5.93 13.79 -14.30
CA ILE A 193 -6.03 13.63 -15.75
C ILE A 193 -4.77 12.93 -16.23
N PHE A 194 -4.88 11.63 -16.45
CA PHE A 194 -3.87 10.85 -17.10
C PHE A 194 -4.11 10.89 -18.62
N ARG A 195 -3.42 11.77 -19.32
CA ARG A 195 -3.35 11.67 -20.78
C ARG A 195 -2.48 10.50 -21.18
N LYS A 196 -2.96 9.65 -22.11
CA LYS A 196 -2.11 8.74 -22.89
C LYS A 196 -0.99 9.55 -23.51
N ASN A 197 0.25 9.11 -23.38
CA ASN A 197 1.43 9.54 -24.12
C ASN A 197 2.10 10.87 -23.75
N THR A 198 2.11 11.32 -22.52
CA THR A 198 3.06 12.39 -22.13
C THR A 198 3.78 12.05 -20.82
N CYS A 199 5.10 12.11 -20.85
CA CYS A 199 5.95 12.13 -19.66
C CYS A 199 5.59 13.33 -18.80
N GLY A 200 4.96 13.06 -17.66
CA GLY A 200 4.63 14.07 -16.66
C GLY A 200 3.14 14.14 -16.35
N ALA A 201 2.75 13.73 -15.15
CA ALA A 201 1.45 14.06 -14.61
C ALA A 201 1.56 15.47 -13.99
N ILE A 202 0.81 16.44 -14.51
CA ILE A 202 0.65 17.74 -13.87
C ILE A 202 -0.70 17.71 -13.16
N LEU A 203 -0.69 17.82 -11.83
CA LEU A 203 -1.86 18.16 -11.05
C LEU A 203 -2.09 19.67 -11.21
N LEU A 204 -3.14 20.03 -11.92
CA LEU A 204 -3.61 21.40 -11.95
C LEU A 204 -4.81 21.51 -10.99
N PRO A 205 -4.72 22.31 -9.92
CA PRO A 205 -5.91 22.70 -9.18
C PRO A 205 -6.77 23.55 -10.12
N ARG A 206 -8.03 23.17 -10.32
CA ARG A 206 -9.01 24.08 -10.89
C ARG A 206 -9.38 25.09 -9.83
N PHE A 207 -8.90 26.31 -9.97
CA PHE A 207 -9.51 27.44 -9.30
C PHE A 207 -10.81 27.75 -10.04
N GLY A 208 -11.94 27.45 -9.42
CA GLY A 208 -13.24 27.99 -9.84
C GLY A 208 -13.27 29.49 -9.57
N TRP A 209 -13.66 30.26 -10.56
CA TRP A 209 -14.09 31.63 -10.43
C TRP A 209 -15.56 31.68 -9.97
#